data_c6e8b24331d61edb858582df9c761d9c
#
_entry.id   c6e8b24331d61edb858582df9c761d9c
#
_cell.length_a   1.000
_cell.length_b   1.000
_cell.length_c   1.000
_cell.angle_alpha   90.00
_cell.angle_beta   90.00
_cell.angle_gamma   90.00
#
_symmetry.space_group_name_H-M   'P 1'
#
loop_
_entity.id
_entity.type
_entity.pdbx_description
1 polymer ?
#
loop_
_entity_poly.entity_id
_entity_poly.type
_entity_poly.pdbx_seq_one_letter_code
_entity_poly.pdbx_strand_id
1 'polypeptide(L)'
;MRSGSPTTISAPAVVFIHGAFMSPESWDPWRQRFEARGYKTVAPAWPFLDHSVDELQHAPDPRFGRLGIGEIVDNYAAIIREQGQPPILVGHSFGGLFVQLLLDRGIGAAGIAIDPAPPKGVLPGANAVRASLPVILGWGSWEKVRWMPYKNFQWGWVHTLSEPEQRAAYDQHVIPTSGRLFFQALLAQLTDVTKVNYRNHLRAPLLIIAGELDRTVETRMVLANFRKYARSTAVTDYREFPGRTHWICRQPGWEEVADHALDWLAKQLGAAP
;
A
#
# COMPACT_ATOMS: atom_id res chain seq x y z
N MET A 1 -48.20 5.91 16.52
CA MET A 1 -46.88 6.52 16.35
C MET A 1 -45.86 5.42 16.39
N ARG A 2 -45.27 5.04 15.25
CA ARG A 2 -44.19 4.04 15.22
C ARG A 2 -42.88 4.80 15.37
N SER A 3 -42.21 4.63 16.50
CA SER A 3 -40.84 5.13 16.73
C SER A 3 -39.90 4.34 15.82
N GLY A 4 -39.52 4.92 14.71
CA GLY A 4 -38.43 4.41 13.90
C GLY A 4 -37.14 4.53 14.71
N SER A 5 -36.58 3.40 15.10
CA SER A 5 -35.22 3.36 15.65
C SER A 5 -34.26 3.98 14.60
N PRO A 6 -33.34 4.86 15.00
CA PRO A 6 -32.35 5.39 14.08
C PRO A 6 -31.54 4.20 13.54
N THR A 7 -31.54 4.03 12.22
CA THR A 7 -30.63 3.08 11.54
C THR A 7 -29.23 3.59 11.81
N THR A 8 -28.52 2.98 12.73
CA THR A 8 -27.10 3.21 12.94
C THR A 8 -26.39 2.79 11.65
N ILE A 9 -26.00 3.76 10.84
CA ILE A 9 -25.13 3.51 9.69
C ILE A 9 -23.82 3.01 10.26
N SER A 10 -23.55 1.71 10.11
CA SER A 10 -22.26 1.12 10.49
C SER A 10 -21.15 1.81 9.68
N ALA A 11 -20.05 2.19 10.33
CA ALA A 11 -18.90 2.73 9.62
C ALA A 11 -18.42 1.75 8.54
N PRO A 12 -17.91 2.28 7.41
CA PRO A 12 -17.31 1.44 6.39
C PRO A 12 -16.18 0.58 6.97
N ALA A 13 -16.09 -0.66 6.52
CA ALA A 13 -14.93 -1.51 6.86
C ALA A 13 -13.65 -0.91 6.27
N VAL A 14 -12.50 -1.23 6.86
CA VAL A 14 -11.18 -0.83 6.36
C VAL A 14 -10.48 -2.04 5.78
N VAL A 15 -10.06 -1.95 4.53
CA VAL A 15 -9.26 -2.97 3.83
C VAL A 15 -7.83 -2.48 3.77
N PHE A 16 -6.94 -3.18 4.47
CA PHE A 16 -5.50 -2.92 4.43
C PHE A 16 -4.84 -3.71 3.31
N ILE A 17 -4.03 -3.04 2.49
CA ILE A 17 -3.38 -3.59 1.30
C ILE A 17 -1.87 -3.47 1.47
N HIS A 18 -1.19 -4.61 1.68
CA HIS A 18 0.25 -4.63 1.88
C HIS A 18 1.03 -4.37 0.57
N GLY A 19 2.31 -4.00 0.70
CA GLY A 19 3.23 -3.83 -0.41
C GLY A 19 4.00 -5.11 -0.76
N ALA A 20 4.91 -4.99 -1.72
CA ALA A 20 5.86 -6.06 -2.02
C ALA A 20 6.74 -6.37 -0.80
N PHE A 21 7.18 -7.60 -0.67
CA PHE A 21 8.02 -8.12 0.41
C PHE A 21 7.36 -8.13 1.80
N MET A 22 6.08 -7.84 1.89
CA MET A 22 5.32 -7.79 3.14
C MET A 22 4.12 -8.73 3.08
N SER A 23 3.70 -9.23 4.25
CA SER A 23 2.47 -10.01 4.43
C SER A 23 1.35 -9.14 5.04
N PRO A 24 0.10 -9.65 5.10
CA PRO A 24 -1.00 -8.99 5.81
C PRO A 24 -0.68 -8.65 7.27
N GLU A 25 0.12 -9.47 7.96
CA GLU A 25 0.52 -9.29 9.36
C GLU A 25 1.30 -7.98 9.60
N SER A 26 1.87 -7.41 8.53
CA SER A 26 2.50 -6.08 8.60
C SER A 26 1.54 -4.99 9.06
N TRP A 27 0.24 -5.20 8.90
CA TRP A 27 -0.80 -4.25 9.26
C TRP A 27 -1.40 -4.46 10.66
N ASP A 28 -1.03 -5.50 11.42
CA ASP A 28 -1.66 -5.82 12.70
C ASP A 28 -1.67 -4.66 13.70
N PRO A 29 -0.59 -3.86 13.89
CA PRO A 29 -0.65 -2.71 14.78
C PRO A 29 -1.63 -1.62 14.31
N TRP A 30 -1.69 -1.38 13.00
CA TRP A 30 -2.64 -0.43 12.40
C TRP A 30 -4.08 -0.90 12.56
N ARG A 31 -4.34 -2.19 12.30
CA ARG A 31 -5.67 -2.78 12.48
C ARG A 31 -6.16 -2.60 13.91
N GLN A 32 -5.35 -2.96 14.91
CA GLN A 32 -5.68 -2.78 16.32
C GLN A 32 -6.00 -1.31 16.64
N ARG A 33 -5.22 -0.36 16.09
CA ARG A 33 -5.45 1.07 16.32
C ARG A 33 -6.74 1.57 15.66
N PHE A 34 -7.07 1.11 14.46
CA PHE A 34 -8.32 1.43 13.78
C PHE A 34 -9.52 0.76 14.48
N GLU A 35 -9.38 -0.48 14.91
CA GLU A 35 -10.41 -1.20 15.67
C GLU A 35 -10.71 -0.52 17.02
N ALA A 36 -9.71 0.03 17.69
CA ALA A 36 -9.89 0.83 18.90
C ALA A 36 -10.66 2.14 18.65
N ARG A 37 -10.76 2.60 17.40
CA ARG A 37 -11.58 3.72 16.96
C ARG A 37 -12.93 3.27 16.36
N GLY A 38 -13.33 2.00 16.53
CA GLY A 38 -14.64 1.49 16.12
C GLY A 38 -14.73 1.00 14.66
N TYR A 39 -13.65 1.00 13.89
CA TYR A 39 -13.67 0.46 12.54
C TYR A 39 -13.58 -1.07 12.54
N LYS A 40 -14.26 -1.72 11.62
CA LYS A 40 -14.00 -3.13 11.28
C LYS A 40 -12.85 -3.18 10.29
N THR A 41 -11.87 -4.08 10.50
CA THR A 41 -10.69 -4.15 9.66
C THR A 41 -10.48 -5.54 9.07
N VAL A 42 -9.99 -5.58 7.85
CA VAL A 42 -9.47 -6.79 7.18
C VAL A 42 -8.17 -6.47 6.46
N ALA A 43 -7.27 -7.43 6.38
CA ALA A 43 -6.02 -7.34 5.63
C ALA A 43 -5.88 -8.61 4.76
N PRO A 44 -6.53 -8.67 3.59
CA PRO A 44 -6.43 -9.85 2.73
C PRO A 44 -5.01 -10.02 2.16
N ALA A 45 -4.55 -11.26 2.06
CA ALA A 45 -3.32 -11.60 1.38
C ALA A 45 -3.44 -11.43 -0.14
N TRP A 46 -2.33 -11.19 -0.82
CA TRP A 46 -2.27 -11.41 -2.26
C TRP A 46 -2.42 -12.91 -2.56
N PRO A 47 -2.88 -13.29 -3.76
CA PRO A 47 -2.90 -14.69 -4.17
C PRO A 47 -1.54 -15.37 -3.89
N PHE A 48 -1.58 -16.58 -3.36
CA PHE A 48 -0.43 -17.40 -2.95
C PHE A 48 0.32 -16.93 -1.68
N LEU A 49 -0.16 -15.92 -0.95
CA LEU A 49 0.45 -15.43 0.29
C LEU A 49 -0.42 -15.68 1.53
N ASP A 50 -1.31 -16.65 1.49
CA ASP A 50 -2.22 -17.06 2.58
C ASP A 50 -1.55 -18.06 3.55
N HIS A 51 -0.26 -17.89 3.80
CA HIS A 51 0.58 -18.71 4.66
C HIS A 51 1.31 -17.85 5.69
N SER A 52 1.87 -18.47 6.73
CA SER A 52 2.68 -17.78 7.71
C SER A 52 3.96 -17.17 7.09
N VAL A 53 4.51 -16.14 7.72
CA VAL A 53 5.76 -15.51 7.26
C VAL A 53 6.89 -16.55 7.14
N ASP A 54 7.01 -17.45 8.10
CA ASP A 54 8.02 -18.52 8.08
C ASP A 54 7.88 -19.45 6.86
N GLU A 55 6.66 -19.90 6.57
CA GLU A 55 6.39 -20.74 5.39
C GLU A 55 6.70 -19.99 4.09
N LEU A 56 6.29 -18.72 3.99
CA LEU A 56 6.57 -17.89 2.81
C LEU A 56 8.05 -17.60 2.61
N GLN A 57 8.84 -17.51 3.69
CA GLN A 57 10.29 -17.34 3.62
C GLN A 57 11.01 -18.59 3.13
N HIS A 58 10.53 -19.78 3.48
CA HIS A 58 11.24 -21.03 3.20
C HIS A 58 10.69 -21.80 1.98
N ALA A 59 9.38 -21.76 1.76
CA ALA A 59 8.72 -22.55 0.72
C ALA A 59 7.61 -21.79 -0.01
N PRO A 60 7.88 -20.61 -0.61
CA PRO A 60 6.88 -19.85 -1.34
C PRO A 60 6.39 -20.63 -2.57
N ASP A 61 5.09 -20.49 -2.89
CA ASP A 61 4.53 -21.07 -4.11
C ASP A 61 5.24 -20.49 -5.37
N PRO A 62 5.82 -21.30 -6.25
CA PRO A 62 6.50 -20.80 -7.45
C PRO A 62 5.60 -20.01 -8.39
N ARG A 63 4.28 -20.25 -8.39
CA ARG A 63 3.30 -19.50 -9.20
C ARG A 63 3.24 -18.03 -8.82
N PHE A 64 3.56 -17.69 -7.56
CA PHE A 64 3.64 -16.32 -7.08
C PHE A 64 4.60 -15.46 -7.90
N GLY A 65 5.70 -16.02 -8.40
CA GLY A 65 6.66 -15.28 -9.25
C GLY A 65 6.05 -14.68 -10.52
N ARG A 66 4.92 -15.21 -10.99
CA ARG A 66 4.20 -14.76 -12.20
C ARG A 66 3.01 -13.84 -11.90
N LEU A 67 2.70 -13.60 -10.62
CA LEU A 67 1.58 -12.76 -10.23
C LEU A 67 1.83 -11.30 -10.61
N GLY A 68 0.92 -10.71 -11.38
CA GLY A 68 1.03 -9.34 -11.89
C GLY A 68 0.15 -8.34 -11.13
N ILE A 69 0.37 -7.06 -11.44
CA ILE A 69 -0.37 -5.93 -10.86
C ILE A 69 -1.88 -6.07 -11.11
N GLY A 70 -2.29 -6.36 -12.35
CA GLY A 70 -3.70 -6.48 -12.71
C GLY A 70 -4.41 -7.58 -11.93
N GLU A 71 -3.79 -8.75 -11.83
CA GLU A 71 -4.34 -9.91 -11.11
C GLU A 71 -4.52 -9.62 -9.61
N ILE A 72 -3.57 -8.92 -8.98
CA ILE A 72 -3.68 -8.52 -7.57
C ILE A 72 -4.82 -7.51 -7.38
N VAL A 73 -4.88 -6.48 -8.24
CA VAL A 73 -5.94 -5.46 -8.16
C VAL A 73 -7.32 -6.06 -8.41
N ASP A 74 -7.45 -7.00 -9.35
CA ASP A 74 -8.71 -7.69 -9.64
C ASP A 74 -9.14 -8.60 -8.49
N ASN A 75 -8.18 -9.27 -7.81
CA ASN A 75 -8.43 -10.03 -6.59
C ASN A 75 -8.98 -9.15 -5.47
N TYR A 76 -8.36 -8.00 -5.19
CA TYR A 76 -8.89 -7.04 -4.21
C TYR A 76 -10.25 -6.50 -4.62
N ALA A 77 -10.46 -6.21 -5.91
CA ALA A 77 -11.75 -5.75 -6.40
C ALA A 77 -12.86 -6.79 -6.18
N ALA A 78 -12.57 -8.08 -6.30
CA ALA A 78 -13.49 -9.17 -6.00
C ALA A 78 -13.82 -9.22 -4.50
N ILE A 79 -12.79 -9.29 -3.64
CA ILE A 79 -12.93 -9.30 -2.18
C ILE A 79 -13.76 -8.10 -1.68
N ILE A 80 -13.50 -6.91 -2.20
CA ILE A 80 -14.19 -5.68 -1.78
C ILE A 80 -15.67 -5.71 -2.19
N ARG A 81 -16.00 -6.20 -3.38
CA ARG A 81 -17.40 -6.32 -3.81
C ARG A 81 -18.23 -7.24 -2.93
N GLU A 82 -17.60 -8.25 -2.35
CA GLU A 82 -18.25 -9.19 -1.42
C GLU A 82 -18.58 -8.54 -0.06
N GLN A 83 -17.95 -7.40 0.30
CA GLN A 83 -18.23 -6.68 1.55
C GLN A 83 -19.60 -5.96 1.56
N GLY A 84 -20.27 -5.83 0.43
CA GLY A 84 -21.59 -5.22 0.29
C GLY A 84 -21.66 -3.70 0.44
N GLN A 85 -20.72 -3.07 1.15
CA GLN A 85 -20.57 -1.62 1.27
C GLN A 85 -19.16 -1.20 0.85
N PRO A 86 -18.99 -0.05 0.16
CA PRO A 86 -17.65 0.42 -0.22
C PRO A 86 -16.78 0.66 1.02
N PRO A 87 -15.66 -0.06 1.17
CA PRO A 87 -14.76 0.11 2.32
C PRO A 87 -13.83 1.32 2.16
N ILE A 88 -13.17 1.67 3.26
CA ILE A 88 -11.96 2.50 3.25
C ILE A 88 -10.79 1.62 2.80
N LEU A 89 -9.95 2.13 1.92
CA LEU A 89 -8.75 1.42 1.43
C LEU A 89 -7.50 2.07 2.02
N VAL A 90 -6.64 1.29 2.67
CA VAL A 90 -5.35 1.76 3.19
C VAL A 90 -4.25 0.90 2.59
N GLY A 91 -3.30 1.48 1.89
CA GLY A 91 -2.25 0.71 1.23
C GLY A 91 -0.87 1.35 1.33
N HIS A 92 0.16 0.51 1.46
CA HIS A 92 1.55 0.91 1.51
C HIS A 92 2.31 0.44 0.27
N SER A 93 3.21 1.25 -0.25
CA SER A 93 4.07 0.91 -1.39
C SER A 93 3.24 0.48 -2.62
N PHE A 94 3.38 -0.74 -3.14
CA PHE A 94 2.49 -1.28 -4.18
C PHE A 94 1.02 -1.29 -3.73
N GLY A 95 0.74 -1.56 -2.46
CA GLY A 95 -0.61 -1.43 -1.92
C GLY A 95 -1.18 -0.02 -2.07
N GLY A 96 -0.36 1.02 -1.91
CA GLY A 96 -0.73 2.41 -2.15
C GLY A 96 -1.01 2.73 -3.63
N LEU A 97 -0.31 2.07 -4.56
CA LEU A 97 -0.65 2.09 -5.99
C LEU A 97 -2.00 1.40 -6.23
N PHE A 98 -2.22 0.25 -5.61
CA PHE A 98 -3.48 -0.51 -5.78
C PHE A 98 -4.68 0.26 -5.23
N VAL A 99 -4.53 0.98 -4.10
CA VAL A 99 -5.56 1.93 -3.62
C VAL A 99 -5.95 2.92 -4.70
N GLN A 100 -4.98 3.55 -5.37
CA GLN A 100 -5.27 4.52 -6.44
C GLN A 100 -5.98 3.88 -7.63
N LEU A 101 -5.56 2.68 -8.05
CA LEU A 101 -6.18 1.93 -9.15
C LEU A 101 -7.62 1.50 -8.81
N LEU A 102 -7.88 1.07 -7.57
CA LEU A 102 -9.20 0.68 -7.11
C LEU A 102 -10.14 1.89 -7.02
N LEU A 103 -9.68 3.02 -6.46
CA LEU A 103 -10.47 4.26 -6.42
C LEU A 103 -10.80 4.77 -7.82
N ASP A 104 -9.89 4.66 -8.77
CA ASP A 104 -10.14 5.05 -10.16
C ASP A 104 -11.22 4.18 -10.84
N ARG A 105 -11.36 2.94 -10.39
CA ARG A 105 -12.45 2.01 -10.81
C ARG A 105 -13.77 2.25 -10.05
N GLY A 106 -13.84 3.27 -9.18
CA GLY A 106 -15.01 3.54 -8.33
C GLY A 106 -15.18 2.56 -7.18
N ILE A 107 -14.11 1.89 -6.76
CA ILE A 107 -14.09 0.90 -5.68
C ILE A 107 -13.49 1.54 -4.43
N GLY A 108 -14.29 1.66 -3.35
CA GLY A 108 -13.89 2.25 -2.08
C GLY A 108 -14.62 3.56 -1.76
N ALA A 109 -14.82 3.82 -0.45
CA ALA A 109 -15.44 5.05 0.08
C ALA A 109 -14.41 6.17 0.34
N ALA A 110 -13.16 5.80 0.61
CA ALA A 110 -12.00 6.68 0.74
C ALA A 110 -10.72 5.85 0.55
N GLY A 111 -9.59 6.50 0.26
CA GLY A 111 -8.30 5.83 0.13
C GLY A 111 -7.19 6.57 0.85
N ILE A 112 -6.25 5.80 1.41
CA ILE A 112 -4.99 6.27 1.99
C ILE A 112 -3.87 5.51 1.33
N ALA A 113 -3.02 6.22 0.59
CA ALA A 113 -1.87 5.66 -0.13
C ALA A 113 -0.58 6.15 0.55
N ILE A 114 0.10 5.23 1.24
CA ILE A 114 1.32 5.51 2.01
C ILE A 114 2.53 5.09 1.19
N ASP A 115 3.44 6.02 0.95
CA ASP A 115 4.62 5.82 0.09
C ASP A 115 4.30 5.02 -1.19
N PRO A 116 3.28 5.44 -1.98
CA PRO A 116 2.74 4.62 -3.05
C PRO A 116 3.75 4.42 -4.18
N ALA A 117 3.91 3.18 -4.64
CA ALA A 117 4.65 2.90 -5.86
C ALA A 117 4.08 3.74 -7.03
N PRO A 118 4.93 4.25 -7.94
CA PRO A 118 4.53 5.27 -8.90
C PRO A 118 3.54 4.73 -9.95
N PRO A 119 2.38 5.40 -10.14
CA PRO A 119 1.52 5.14 -11.28
C PRO A 119 2.14 5.63 -12.60
N LYS A 120 1.59 5.20 -13.73
CA LYS A 120 2.00 5.68 -15.08
C LYS A 120 2.04 7.21 -15.13
N GLY A 121 3.13 7.74 -15.68
CA GLY A 121 3.38 9.17 -15.79
C GLY A 121 4.13 9.77 -14.60
N VAL A 122 4.45 8.99 -13.55
CA VAL A 122 5.41 9.35 -12.50
C VAL A 122 6.69 8.57 -12.75
N LEU A 123 7.80 9.26 -12.92
CA LEU A 123 9.10 8.62 -13.21
C LEU A 123 9.76 8.15 -11.91
N PRO A 124 10.36 6.94 -11.90
CA PRO A 124 11.12 6.48 -10.75
C PRO A 124 12.40 7.32 -10.56
N GLY A 125 12.78 7.54 -9.31
CA GLY A 125 14.04 8.16 -8.97
C GLY A 125 15.21 7.16 -9.03
N ALA A 126 16.43 7.68 -8.89
CA ALA A 126 17.63 6.85 -8.91
C ALA A 126 17.66 5.81 -7.77
N ASN A 127 17.19 6.20 -6.58
CA ASN A 127 17.10 5.30 -5.44
C ASN A 127 16.04 4.21 -5.65
N ALA A 128 14.87 4.55 -6.23
CA ALA A 128 13.84 3.59 -6.57
C ALA A 128 14.34 2.55 -7.59
N VAL A 129 15.09 2.99 -8.60
CA VAL A 129 15.75 2.07 -9.54
C VAL A 129 16.73 1.17 -8.81
N ARG A 130 17.62 1.72 -7.96
CA ARG A 130 18.57 0.96 -7.16
C ARG A 130 17.87 -0.08 -6.27
N ALA A 131 16.79 0.31 -5.59
CA ALA A 131 16.01 -0.59 -4.73
C ALA A 131 15.41 -1.77 -5.51
N SER A 132 15.05 -1.56 -6.78
CA SER A 132 14.44 -2.58 -7.65
C SER A 132 15.46 -3.54 -8.28
N LEU A 133 16.74 -3.19 -8.37
CA LEU A 133 17.77 -3.98 -9.05
C LEU A 133 17.84 -5.44 -8.58
N PRO A 134 17.78 -5.77 -7.27
CA PRO A 134 17.84 -7.17 -6.82
C PRO A 134 16.70 -8.04 -7.35
N VAL A 135 15.56 -7.43 -7.67
CA VAL A 135 14.40 -8.13 -8.19
C VAL A 135 14.47 -8.29 -9.71
N ILE A 136 14.86 -7.23 -10.44
CA ILE A 136 14.85 -7.23 -11.90
C ILE A 136 16.08 -7.87 -12.53
N LEU A 137 17.20 -7.93 -11.81
CA LEU A 137 18.41 -8.55 -12.33
C LEU A 137 18.33 -10.08 -12.30
N GLY A 138 18.86 -10.69 -13.35
CA GLY A 138 18.92 -12.14 -13.54
C GLY A 138 17.94 -12.65 -14.61
N TRP A 139 18.38 -13.74 -15.26
CA TRP A 139 17.60 -14.31 -16.35
C TRP A 139 16.29 -14.93 -15.87
N GLY A 140 15.17 -14.56 -16.52
CA GLY A 140 13.84 -15.06 -16.18
C GLY A 140 13.26 -14.49 -14.90
N SER A 141 13.84 -13.42 -14.33
CA SER A 141 13.37 -12.80 -13.08
C SER A 141 11.89 -12.41 -13.15
N TRP A 142 11.35 -12.06 -14.32
CA TRP A 142 9.94 -11.69 -14.54
C TRP A 142 8.92 -12.83 -14.33
N GLU A 143 9.38 -14.04 -14.09
CA GLU A 143 8.53 -15.21 -13.79
C GLU A 143 8.93 -15.93 -12.50
N LYS A 144 9.82 -15.34 -11.72
CA LYS A 144 10.38 -15.98 -10.53
C LYS A 144 9.97 -15.26 -9.26
N VAL A 145 9.84 -16.04 -8.20
CA VAL A 145 9.79 -15.49 -6.83
C VAL A 145 11.16 -14.89 -6.52
N ARG A 146 11.18 -13.71 -5.92
CA ARG A 146 12.39 -12.91 -5.66
C ARG A 146 12.48 -12.52 -4.20
N TRP A 147 13.67 -12.61 -3.65
CA TRP A 147 13.98 -12.23 -2.27
C TRP A 147 14.65 -10.86 -2.24
N MET A 148 14.38 -10.09 -1.21
CA MET A 148 15.10 -8.87 -0.92
C MET A 148 16.35 -9.22 -0.12
N PRO A 149 17.59 -8.93 -0.59
CA PRO A 149 18.77 -9.11 0.21
C PRO A 149 18.74 -8.19 1.44
N TYR A 150 19.20 -8.67 2.60
CA TYR A 150 19.21 -7.90 3.84
C TYR A 150 19.85 -6.51 3.69
N LYS A 151 21.00 -6.41 3.01
CA LYS A 151 21.69 -5.13 2.76
C LYS A 151 20.80 -4.11 1.98
N ASN A 152 19.93 -4.59 1.12
CA ASN A 152 19.00 -3.74 0.37
C ASN A 152 17.86 -3.26 1.26
N PHE A 153 17.32 -4.13 2.11
CA PHE A 153 16.33 -3.78 3.12
C PHE A 153 16.91 -2.76 4.11
N GLN A 154 18.09 -3.03 4.66
CA GLN A 154 18.80 -2.14 5.57
C GLN A 154 18.98 -0.74 4.97
N TRP A 155 19.45 -0.67 3.72
CA TRP A 155 19.68 0.59 3.05
C TRP A 155 18.40 1.34 2.66
N GLY A 156 17.41 0.63 2.14
CA GLY A 156 16.23 1.24 1.53
C GLY A 156 15.08 1.51 2.49
N TRP A 157 14.92 0.65 3.51
CA TRP A 157 13.72 0.61 4.34
C TRP A 157 13.95 1.07 5.79
N VAL A 158 15.04 0.62 6.42
CA VAL A 158 15.21 0.70 7.89
C VAL A 158 16.52 1.38 8.31
N HIS A 159 17.13 2.17 7.43
CA HIS A 159 18.44 2.77 7.65
C HIS A 159 18.53 3.75 8.82
N THR A 160 17.43 4.13 9.44
CA THR A 160 17.36 4.98 10.63
C THR A 160 17.25 4.17 11.94
N LEU A 161 17.02 2.86 11.85
CA LEU A 161 16.94 1.98 13.01
C LEU A 161 18.34 1.48 13.42
N SER A 162 18.48 1.02 14.66
CA SER A 162 19.69 0.31 15.10
C SER A 162 19.83 -1.04 14.37
N GLU A 163 21.05 -1.57 14.28
CA GLU A 163 21.30 -2.85 13.58
C GLU A 163 20.50 -4.04 14.15
N PRO A 164 20.33 -4.21 15.47
CA PRO A 164 19.46 -5.25 16.03
C PRO A 164 17.99 -5.10 15.59
N GLU A 165 17.47 -3.86 15.58
CA GLU A 165 16.10 -3.58 15.13
C GLU A 165 15.93 -3.83 13.63
N GLN A 166 16.92 -3.47 12.81
CA GLN A 166 16.93 -3.74 11.37
C GLN A 166 16.89 -5.25 11.09
N ARG A 167 17.68 -6.03 11.85
CA ARG A 167 17.71 -7.49 11.72
C ARG A 167 16.37 -8.10 12.15
N ALA A 168 15.84 -7.70 13.30
CA ALA A 168 14.56 -8.18 13.78
C ALA A 168 13.42 -7.85 12.79
N ALA A 169 13.39 -6.64 12.24
CA ALA A 169 12.40 -6.25 11.25
C ALA A 169 12.48 -7.11 9.97
N TYR A 170 13.71 -7.41 9.50
CA TYR A 170 13.91 -8.25 8.33
C TYR A 170 13.45 -9.69 8.58
N ASP A 171 13.91 -10.29 9.65
CA ASP A 171 13.67 -11.72 9.94
C ASP A 171 12.18 -12.00 10.25
N GLN A 172 11.50 -11.04 10.88
CA GLN A 172 10.09 -11.19 11.26
C GLN A 172 9.09 -10.85 10.17
N HIS A 173 9.45 -10.02 9.18
CA HIS A 173 8.44 -9.42 8.30
C HIS A 173 8.72 -9.54 6.82
N VAL A 174 9.98 -9.69 6.41
CA VAL A 174 10.30 -9.69 4.98
C VAL A 174 10.05 -11.06 4.39
N ILE A 175 9.12 -11.14 3.46
CA ILE A 175 8.81 -12.32 2.64
C ILE A 175 9.29 -12.10 1.20
N PRO A 176 9.38 -13.14 0.37
CA PRO A 176 9.68 -12.96 -1.05
C PRO A 176 8.55 -12.22 -1.79
N THR A 177 8.82 -11.78 -3.01
CA THR A 177 7.85 -11.09 -3.87
C THR A 177 7.84 -11.64 -5.31
N SER A 178 6.83 -11.22 -6.08
CA SER A 178 6.73 -11.53 -7.50
C SER A 178 7.72 -10.71 -8.33
N GLY A 179 8.51 -11.37 -9.16
CA GLY A 179 9.34 -10.70 -10.15
C GLY A 179 8.51 -9.98 -11.22
N ARG A 180 7.39 -10.57 -11.66
CA ARG A 180 6.49 -9.97 -12.65
C ARG A 180 5.98 -8.59 -12.23
N LEU A 181 5.62 -8.43 -10.96
CA LEU A 181 5.18 -7.17 -10.39
C LEU A 181 6.18 -6.04 -10.66
N PHE A 182 7.47 -6.28 -10.38
CA PHE A 182 8.53 -5.30 -10.56
C PHE A 182 8.83 -5.02 -12.04
N PHE A 183 8.77 -6.04 -12.91
CA PHE A 183 8.91 -5.83 -14.35
C PHE A 183 7.76 -5.01 -14.93
N GLN A 184 6.53 -5.23 -14.48
CA GLN A 184 5.40 -4.40 -14.88
C GLN A 184 5.55 -2.95 -14.40
N ALA A 185 6.05 -2.74 -13.17
CA ALA A 185 6.34 -1.40 -12.67
C ALA A 185 7.49 -0.72 -13.44
N LEU A 186 8.54 -1.46 -13.80
CA LEU A 186 9.62 -0.94 -14.64
C LEU A 186 9.11 -0.49 -16.02
N LEU A 187 8.19 -1.25 -16.60
CA LEU A 187 7.57 -0.96 -17.90
C LEU A 187 6.31 -0.08 -17.80
N ALA A 188 6.03 0.49 -16.64
CA ALA A 188 4.80 1.26 -16.37
C ALA A 188 4.58 2.41 -17.35
N GLN A 189 5.65 3.03 -17.85
CA GLN A 189 5.54 4.13 -18.82
C GLN A 189 5.10 3.65 -20.22
N LEU A 190 5.34 2.38 -20.54
CA LEU A 190 5.04 1.77 -21.84
C LEU A 190 3.71 1.01 -21.86
N THR A 191 3.16 0.68 -20.71
CA THR A 191 1.92 -0.11 -20.56
C THR A 191 0.86 0.68 -19.79
N ASP A 192 -0.37 0.18 -19.74
CA ASP A 192 -1.47 0.81 -19.00
C ASP A 192 -1.77 0.11 -17.66
N VAL A 193 -0.93 -0.85 -17.24
CA VAL A 193 -1.19 -1.67 -16.04
C VAL A 193 -1.20 -0.87 -14.73
N THR A 194 -0.46 0.25 -14.68
CA THR A 194 -0.42 1.18 -13.54
C THR A 194 -1.09 2.52 -13.84
N LYS A 195 -1.87 2.59 -14.93
CA LYS A 195 -2.49 3.83 -15.37
C LYS A 195 -3.66 4.20 -14.48
N VAL A 196 -3.65 5.42 -13.98
CA VAL A 196 -4.72 6.06 -13.23
C VAL A 196 -5.25 7.24 -14.03
N ASN A 197 -6.56 7.42 -14.07
CA ASN A 197 -7.17 8.63 -14.60
C ASN A 197 -7.09 9.76 -13.57
N TYR A 198 -6.04 10.55 -13.63
CA TYR A 198 -5.82 11.68 -12.73
C TYR A 198 -6.87 12.80 -12.84
N ARG A 199 -7.77 12.72 -13.82
CA ARG A 199 -8.91 13.64 -13.99
C ARG A 199 -10.24 13.01 -13.58
N ASN A 200 -10.23 11.85 -12.95
CA ASN A 200 -11.46 11.24 -12.44
C ASN A 200 -12.04 12.11 -11.31
N HIS A 201 -13.09 12.87 -11.64
CA HIS A 201 -13.78 13.77 -10.71
C HIS A 201 -14.76 13.05 -9.77
N LEU A 202 -15.08 11.78 -10.09
CA LEU A 202 -16.09 10.99 -9.38
C LEU A 202 -15.46 9.97 -8.39
N ARG A 203 -14.13 9.89 -8.33
CA ARG A 203 -13.50 8.99 -7.38
C ARG A 203 -13.69 9.46 -5.94
N ALA A 204 -13.67 8.52 -5.02
CA ALA A 204 -13.68 8.81 -3.58
C ALA A 204 -12.43 9.63 -3.15
N PRO A 205 -12.48 10.31 -1.99
CA PRO A 205 -11.35 11.07 -1.43
C PRO A 205 -10.08 10.21 -1.30
N LEU A 206 -8.92 10.82 -1.51
CA LEU A 206 -7.61 10.19 -1.44
C LEU A 206 -6.64 11.02 -0.59
N LEU A 207 -6.04 10.41 0.42
CA LEU A 207 -4.88 10.93 1.13
C LEU A 207 -3.63 10.22 0.61
N ILE A 208 -2.61 11.00 0.24
CA ILE A 208 -1.30 10.50 -0.15
C ILE A 208 -0.30 10.90 0.95
N ILE A 209 0.36 9.92 1.53
CA ILE A 209 1.35 10.09 2.60
C ILE A 209 2.73 9.76 2.06
N ALA A 210 3.73 10.55 2.46
CA ALA A 210 5.13 10.34 2.13
C ALA A 210 6.02 10.33 3.37
N GLY A 211 6.99 9.42 3.40
CA GLY A 211 8.12 9.46 4.34
C GLY A 211 9.26 10.29 3.75
N GLU A 212 9.74 11.31 4.51
CA GLU A 212 10.81 12.21 4.06
C GLU A 212 12.09 11.47 3.68
N LEU A 213 12.45 10.45 4.45
CA LEU A 213 13.69 9.69 4.29
C LEU A 213 13.52 8.39 3.50
N ASP A 214 12.39 8.22 2.79
CA ASP A 214 12.17 7.03 1.98
C ASP A 214 13.16 6.95 0.82
N ARG A 215 13.95 5.86 0.79
CA ARG A 215 14.92 5.55 -0.26
C ARG A 215 14.40 4.54 -1.29
N THR A 216 13.18 4.05 -1.12
CA THR A 216 12.54 3.09 -2.04
C THR A 216 11.53 3.79 -2.92
N VAL A 217 10.65 4.60 -2.32
CA VAL A 217 9.70 5.47 -3.02
C VAL A 217 9.98 6.91 -2.60
N GLU A 218 10.95 7.53 -3.24
CA GLU A 218 11.43 8.87 -2.86
C GLU A 218 10.29 9.88 -2.78
N THR A 219 10.28 10.72 -1.74
CA THR A 219 9.26 11.76 -1.48
C THR A 219 8.93 12.59 -2.71
N ARG A 220 9.94 12.92 -3.53
CA ARG A 220 9.71 13.63 -4.80
C ARG A 220 8.82 12.90 -5.78
N MET A 221 8.84 11.57 -5.78
CA MET A 221 7.96 10.74 -6.61
C MET A 221 6.51 10.79 -6.08
N VAL A 222 6.35 10.68 -4.76
CA VAL A 222 5.04 10.78 -4.10
C VAL A 222 4.42 12.15 -4.32
N LEU A 223 5.21 13.22 -4.19
CA LEU A 223 4.78 14.59 -4.46
C LEU A 223 4.43 14.80 -5.96
N ALA A 224 5.19 14.19 -6.87
CA ALA A 224 4.88 14.22 -8.31
C ALA A 224 3.57 13.49 -8.61
N ASN A 225 3.31 12.35 -7.93
CA ASN A 225 2.04 11.64 -8.02
C ASN A 225 0.88 12.53 -7.54
N PHE A 226 0.98 13.12 -6.36
CA PHE A 226 -0.01 14.04 -5.82
C PHE A 226 -0.33 15.19 -6.79
N ARG A 227 0.69 15.85 -7.31
CA ARG A 227 0.52 16.99 -8.24
C ARG A 227 -0.24 16.64 -9.53
N LYS A 228 -0.23 15.38 -9.96
CA LYS A 228 -1.01 14.96 -11.14
C LYS A 228 -2.51 15.06 -10.92
N TYR A 229 -2.98 14.95 -9.68
CA TYR A 229 -4.39 15.09 -9.34
C TYR A 229 -4.90 16.55 -9.30
N ALA A 230 -4.04 17.55 -9.48
CA ALA A 230 -4.41 18.97 -9.42
C ALA A 230 -5.53 19.40 -10.39
N ARG A 231 -5.83 18.56 -11.39
CA ARG A 231 -6.91 18.82 -12.36
C ARG A 231 -8.21 18.06 -12.03
N SER A 232 -8.24 17.30 -10.94
CA SER A 232 -9.44 16.66 -10.45
C SER A 232 -10.13 17.53 -9.39
N THR A 233 -11.45 17.56 -9.38
CA THR A 233 -12.25 18.16 -8.30
C THR A 233 -12.49 17.20 -7.15
N ALA A 234 -12.18 15.90 -7.31
CA ALA A 234 -12.23 14.96 -6.22
C ALA A 234 -11.10 15.27 -5.21
N VAL A 235 -11.45 15.22 -3.92
CA VAL A 235 -10.50 15.54 -2.83
C VAL A 235 -9.25 14.71 -2.96
N THR A 236 -8.10 15.37 -2.93
CA THR A 236 -6.78 14.74 -2.81
C THR A 236 -5.93 15.56 -1.87
N ASP A 237 -5.55 14.98 -0.76
CA ASP A 237 -4.70 15.60 0.24
C ASP A 237 -3.32 14.93 0.24
N TYR A 238 -2.30 15.67 0.69
CA TYR A 238 -0.92 15.21 0.79
C TYR A 238 -0.36 15.53 2.17
N ARG A 239 0.35 14.57 2.75
CA ARG A 239 1.10 14.77 3.98
C ARG A 239 2.46 14.10 3.90
N GLU A 240 3.52 14.85 4.22
CA GLU A 240 4.87 14.36 4.40
C GLU A 240 5.18 14.24 5.89
N PHE A 241 5.81 13.13 6.30
CA PHE A 241 6.22 12.89 7.66
C PHE A 241 7.75 12.94 7.77
N PRO A 242 8.29 13.90 8.52
CA PRO A 242 9.72 14.05 8.73
C PRO A 242 10.33 12.81 9.40
N GLY A 243 11.56 12.45 9.02
CA GLY A 243 12.32 11.36 9.62
C GLY A 243 11.78 9.96 9.31
N ARG A 244 10.72 9.81 8.51
CA ARG A 244 10.14 8.50 8.15
C ARG A 244 10.80 7.92 6.92
N THR A 245 11.11 6.62 7.00
CA THR A 245 11.68 5.81 5.90
C THR A 245 10.57 5.02 5.21
N HIS A 246 10.91 4.13 4.27
CA HIS A 246 9.92 3.20 3.69
C HIS A 246 9.28 2.25 4.73
N TRP A 247 9.85 2.16 5.93
CA TRP A 247 9.30 1.42 7.08
C TRP A 247 8.25 2.21 7.88
N ILE A 248 7.73 3.30 7.33
CA ILE A 248 6.83 4.28 7.94
C ILE A 248 5.65 3.66 8.70
N CYS A 249 5.12 2.54 8.24
CA CYS A 249 3.97 1.87 8.86
C CYS A 249 4.34 1.09 10.15
N ARG A 250 5.63 0.89 10.43
CA ARG A 250 6.11 0.11 11.58
C ARG A 250 7.32 0.75 12.29
N GLN A 251 7.93 1.76 11.71
CA GLN A 251 9.02 2.52 12.34
C GLN A 251 8.52 3.13 13.67
N PRO A 252 9.31 3.15 14.75
CA PRO A 252 8.91 3.77 16.00
C PRO A 252 8.27 5.14 15.82
N GLY A 253 7.08 5.37 16.39
CA GLY A 253 6.23 6.55 16.18
C GLY A 253 5.33 6.45 14.92
N TRP A 254 5.15 5.26 14.35
CA TRP A 254 4.16 4.99 13.28
C TRP A 254 2.73 5.40 13.68
N GLU A 255 2.46 5.45 14.99
CA GLU A 255 1.16 5.85 15.55
C GLU A 255 0.75 7.25 15.11
N GLU A 256 1.70 8.18 14.98
CA GLU A 256 1.44 9.54 14.49
C GLU A 256 0.89 9.52 13.05
N VAL A 257 1.43 8.64 12.21
CA VAL A 257 0.98 8.48 10.83
C VAL A 257 -0.42 7.87 10.77
N ALA A 258 -0.68 6.86 11.62
CA ALA A 258 -1.97 6.19 11.72
C ALA A 258 -3.06 7.13 12.28
N ASP A 259 -2.74 7.94 13.31
CA ASP A 259 -3.67 8.92 13.87
C ASP A 259 -4.01 10.01 12.85
N HIS A 260 -3.03 10.53 12.12
CA HIS A 260 -3.29 11.48 11.04
C HIS A 260 -4.23 10.89 9.98
N ALA A 261 -4.05 9.62 9.63
CA ALA A 261 -4.92 8.92 8.69
C ALA A 261 -6.36 8.80 9.23
N LEU A 262 -6.52 8.44 10.50
CA LEU A 262 -7.81 8.35 11.19
C LEU A 262 -8.52 9.71 11.29
N ASP A 263 -7.80 10.77 11.66
CA ASP A 263 -8.34 12.12 11.77
C ASP A 263 -8.77 12.66 10.39
N TRP A 264 -7.99 12.34 9.35
CA TRP A 264 -8.37 12.69 7.98
C TRP A 264 -9.65 11.97 7.54
N LEU A 265 -9.77 10.67 7.84
CA LEU A 265 -10.99 9.89 7.54
C LEU A 265 -12.22 10.45 8.27
N ALA A 266 -12.09 10.78 9.55
CA ALA A 266 -13.18 11.40 10.32
C ALA A 266 -13.64 12.72 9.69
N LYS A 267 -12.72 13.52 9.15
CA LYS A 267 -13.04 14.76 8.44
C LYS A 267 -13.73 14.52 7.10
N GLN A 268 -13.35 13.47 6.34
CA GLN A 268 -13.91 13.22 5.01
C GLN A 268 -15.25 12.48 5.04
N LEU A 269 -15.42 11.55 6.00
CA LEU A 269 -16.59 10.65 6.05
C LEU A 269 -17.57 10.98 7.19
N GLY A 270 -17.26 11.98 8.02
CA GLY A 270 -17.92 12.23 9.29
C GLY A 270 -17.26 11.46 10.43
N ALA A 271 -17.62 11.79 11.68
CA ALA A 271 -17.02 11.15 12.85
C ALA A 271 -17.09 9.61 12.73
N ALA A 272 -16.01 8.94 13.17
CA ALA A 272 -16.03 7.49 13.40
C ALA A 272 -17.15 7.13 14.39
N PRO A 273 -17.70 5.92 14.31
CA PRO A 273 -18.79 5.47 15.17
C PRO A 273 -18.45 5.52 16.65
#